data_92e3a798ad979f9be826438f5c0a3f86
#
_entry.id   92e3a798ad979f9be826438f5c0a3f86
#
_cell.length_a   1.000
_cell.length_b   1.000
_cell.length_c   1.000
_cell.angle_alpha   90.00
_cell.angle_beta   90.00
_cell.angle_gamma   90.00
#
_symmetry.space_group_name_H-M   'P 1'
#
loop_
_entity.id
_entity.type
_entity.pdbx_description
1 polymer ?
#
loop_
_entity_poly.entity_id
_entity_poly.type
_entity_poly.pdbx_seq_one_letter_code
_entity_poly.pdbx_strand_id
1 'polypeptide(L)'
;MIKALKMMMVLWLVFCAGLAQATSYDRPKIQLPGPQGFVSDHAHAIDGDWKERIRSVCQDLERKTGVEMVVVTVPTIKPFGSANEYATALYEKWGIGSTQQEHGVMVLVAVQERQAAITLGRQMLPVITPTVVNQVGRESLQPSIELGHFGEGLYLTVVALASPAQEVRVGIIAKTYSKAFAFGLAIFCSIVALSFFWWITRPDLRHPYKRIQKGEYWGTGQGGYGGNFGGFGGGTSGEGWR
;
A
#
# COMPACT_ATOMS: atom_id res chain seq x y z
N MET A 1 -2.33 48.03 -46.72
CA MET A 1 -2.52 47.66 -45.30
C MET A 1 -2.43 46.14 -45.05
N ILE A 2 -3.11 45.28 -45.79
CA ILE A 2 -3.16 43.80 -45.56
C ILE A 2 -1.78 43.12 -45.69
N LYS A 3 -0.91 43.58 -46.63
CA LYS A 3 0.47 43.03 -46.79
C LYS A 3 1.37 43.33 -45.60
N ALA A 4 1.27 44.55 -45.03
CA ALA A 4 2.06 44.94 -43.84
C ALA A 4 1.62 44.17 -42.61
N LEU A 5 0.33 43.90 -42.45
CA LEU A 5 -0.21 43.11 -41.34
C LEU A 5 0.24 41.63 -41.38
N LYS A 6 0.25 41.03 -42.59
CA LYS A 6 0.77 39.66 -42.79
C LYS A 6 2.25 39.58 -42.48
N MET A 7 3.04 40.56 -42.88
CA MET A 7 4.49 40.61 -42.63
C MET A 7 4.81 40.76 -41.12
N MET A 8 4.02 41.57 -40.42
CA MET A 8 4.13 41.72 -38.96
C MET A 8 3.77 40.44 -38.21
N MET A 9 2.74 39.74 -38.68
CA MET A 9 2.32 38.45 -38.09
C MET A 9 3.38 37.34 -38.28
N VAL A 10 4.02 37.30 -39.45
CA VAL A 10 5.12 36.35 -39.71
C VAL A 10 6.35 36.70 -38.86
N LEU A 11 6.70 37.97 -38.73
CA LEU A 11 7.80 38.41 -37.86
C LEU A 11 7.55 38.06 -36.38
N TRP A 12 6.30 38.20 -35.92
CA TRP A 12 5.90 37.84 -34.54
C TRP A 12 5.96 36.32 -34.30
N LEU A 13 5.55 35.49 -35.28
CA LEU A 13 5.67 34.05 -35.24
C LEU A 13 7.12 33.56 -35.20
N VAL A 14 8.01 34.19 -35.98
CA VAL A 14 9.44 33.87 -35.97
C VAL A 14 10.10 34.30 -34.66
N PHE A 15 9.68 35.44 -34.10
CA PHE A 15 10.15 35.87 -32.79
C PHE A 15 9.71 34.96 -31.65
N CYS A 16 8.44 34.49 -31.66
CA CYS A 16 7.95 33.50 -30.68
C CYS A 16 8.63 32.14 -30.83
N ALA A 17 8.97 31.72 -32.03
CA ALA A 17 9.70 30.47 -32.27
C ALA A 17 11.14 30.52 -31.76
N GLY A 18 11.77 31.71 -31.78
CA GLY A 18 13.12 31.92 -31.25
C GLY A 18 13.22 31.86 -29.70
N LEU A 19 12.13 32.14 -29.01
CA LEU A 19 12.07 32.07 -27.53
C LEU A 19 11.80 30.65 -26.99
N ALA A 20 11.43 29.72 -27.84
CA ALA A 20 11.12 28.33 -27.45
C ALA A 20 12.38 27.43 -27.37
N GLN A 21 13.58 27.97 -27.60
CA GLN A 21 14.81 27.24 -27.23
C GLN A 21 15.06 27.41 -25.72
N ALA A 22 14.17 26.88 -24.91
CA ALA A 22 14.52 26.55 -23.54
C ALA A 22 15.72 25.60 -23.62
N THR A 23 16.90 26.10 -23.29
CA THR A 23 18.08 25.29 -23.09
C THR A 23 17.71 24.24 -22.08
N SER A 24 17.47 22.99 -22.55
CA SER A 24 17.44 21.84 -21.68
C SER A 24 18.83 21.77 -21.08
N TYR A 25 18.95 22.32 -19.87
CA TYR A 25 20.13 22.15 -19.04
C TYR A 25 20.26 20.65 -18.79
N ASP A 26 21.10 20.03 -19.59
CA ASP A 26 21.40 18.60 -19.47
C ASP A 26 22.19 18.45 -18.16
N ARG A 27 21.44 18.24 -17.06
CA ARG A 27 22.06 17.92 -15.77
C ARG A 27 22.85 16.64 -16.01
N PRO A 28 24.14 16.60 -15.65
CA PRO A 28 24.91 15.38 -15.76
C PRO A 28 24.11 14.27 -15.07
N LYS A 29 23.83 13.18 -15.78
CA LYS A 29 23.13 12.02 -15.23
C LYS A 29 24.00 11.42 -14.15
N ILE A 30 23.80 11.88 -12.92
CA ILE A 30 24.48 11.37 -11.74
C ILE A 30 24.05 9.92 -11.59
N GLN A 31 24.98 9.02 -11.76
CA GLN A 31 24.73 7.59 -11.57
C GLN A 31 24.76 7.28 -10.07
N LEU A 32 23.60 7.39 -9.45
CA LEU A 32 23.44 6.89 -8.08
C LEU A 32 23.52 5.36 -8.09
N PRO A 33 24.10 4.73 -7.04
CA PRO A 33 24.18 3.28 -6.93
C PRO A 33 22.81 2.62 -6.90
N GLY A 34 22.75 1.32 -7.13
CA GLY A 34 21.56 0.50 -6.99
C GLY A 34 21.39 -0.06 -5.58
N PRO A 35 20.18 -0.43 -5.14
CA PRO A 35 19.95 -1.03 -3.83
C PRO A 35 20.53 -2.45 -3.78
N GLN A 36 21.10 -2.81 -2.61
CA GLN A 36 21.61 -4.16 -2.30
C GLN A 36 20.77 -4.86 -1.22
N GLY A 37 19.58 -4.34 -0.91
CA GLY A 37 18.70 -4.77 0.15
C GLY A 37 18.74 -3.82 1.35
N PHE A 38 18.47 -4.32 2.56
CA PHE A 38 18.40 -3.49 3.77
C PHE A 38 19.73 -2.82 4.13
N VAL A 39 20.85 -3.44 3.76
CA VAL A 39 22.18 -2.89 3.96
C VAL A 39 22.89 -2.83 2.62
N SER A 40 23.08 -1.62 2.13
CA SER A 40 23.73 -1.32 0.85
C SER A 40 25.09 -0.67 1.09
N ASP A 41 26.10 -1.51 1.29
CA ASP A 41 27.45 -1.07 1.64
C ASP A 41 28.34 -0.91 0.41
N HIS A 42 28.21 0.24 -0.27
CA HIS A 42 29.00 0.60 -1.43
C HIS A 42 30.41 1.10 -1.09
N ALA A 43 30.62 1.49 0.16
CA ALA A 43 31.93 1.94 0.65
C ALA A 43 32.79 0.80 1.22
N HIS A 44 32.20 -0.39 1.40
CA HIS A 44 32.84 -1.52 2.10
C HIS A 44 33.34 -1.14 3.50
N ALA A 45 32.55 -0.31 4.19
CA ALA A 45 32.91 0.27 5.48
C ALA A 45 32.29 -0.46 6.67
N ILE A 46 31.46 -1.47 6.42
CA ILE A 46 30.77 -2.24 7.47
C ILE A 46 31.28 -3.67 7.44
N ASP A 47 31.72 -4.17 8.60
CA ASP A 47 32.10 -5.57 8.75
C ASP A 47 30.91 -6.53 8.60
N GLY A 48 31.18 -7.77 8.23
CA GLY A 48 30.14 -8.77 7.96
C GLY A 48 29.19 -8.99 9.14
N ASP A 49 29.70 -9.06 10.35
CA ASP A 49 28.91 -9.26 11.57
C ASP A 49 27.94 -8.11 11.83
N TRP A 50 28.39 -6.87 11.61
CA TRP A 50 27.54 -5.70 11.76
C TRP A 50 26.49 -5.63 10.64
N LYS A 51 26.85 -5.99 9.41
CA LYS A 51 25.87 -6.07 8.31
C LYS A 51 24.72 -7.00 8.64
N GLU A 52 25.02 -8.17 9.19
CA GLU A 52 23.98 -9.15 9.52
C GLU A 52 23.12 -8.70 10.68
N ARG A 53 23.72 -8.10 11.73
CA ARG A 53 22.95 -7.52 12.85
C ARG A 53 22.01 -6.41 12.39
N ILE A 54 22.52 -5.48 11.58
CA ILE A 54 21.70 -4.38 11.03
C ILE A 54 20.58 -4.95 10.16
N ARG A 55 20.89 -5.89 9.28
CA ARG A 55 19.91 -6.55 8.41
C ARG A 55 18.80 -7.20 9.23
N SER A 56 19.14 -7.93 10.27
CA SER A 56 18.19 -8.58 11.16
C SER A 56 17.21 -7.59 11.79
N VAL A 57 17.69 -6.45 12.30
CA VAL A 57 16.84 -5.42 12.89
C VAL A 57 15.91 -4.80 11.83
N CYS A 58 16.42 -4.48 10.64
CA CYS A 58 15.62 -3.90 9.57
C CYS A 58 14.52 -4.87 9.07
N GLN A 59 14.86 -6.16 8.91
CA GLN A 59 13.89 -7.19 8.53
C GLN A 59 12.80 -7.39 9.58
N ASP A 60 13.20 -7.40 10.85
CA ASP A 60 12.25 -7.53 11.95
C ASP A 60 11.30 -6.33 12.02
N LEU A 61 11.81 -5.13 11.79
CA LEU A 61 11.02 -3.92 11.75
C LEU A 61 9.99 -4.00 10.61
N GLU A 62 10.45 -4.28 9.40
CA GLU A 62 9.56 -4.39 8.23
C GLU A 62 8.48 -5.46 8.44
N ARG A 63 8.87 -6.64 8.91
CA ARG A 63 7.92 -7.74 9.17
C ARG A 63 6.86 -7.40 10.22
N LYS A 64 7.25 -6.64 11.26
CA LYS A 64 6.34 -6.29 12.37
C LYS A 64 5.46 -5.08 12.08
N THR A 65 5.96 -4.13 11.31
CA THR A 65 5.34 -2.80 11.15
C THR A 65 5.06 -2.41 9.71
N GLY A 66 5.71 -3.06 8.74
CA GLY A 66 5.69 -2.64 7.34
C GLY A 66 6.58 -1.42 7.06
N VAL A 67 7.37 -0.96 8.03
CA VAL A 67 8.32 0.14 7.85
C VAL A 67 9.59 -0.39 7.19
N GLU A 68 9.93 0.12 6.03
CA GLU A 68 11.16 -0.21 5.32
C GLU A 68 12.31 0.67 5.82
N MET A 69 13.27 0.07 6.52
CA MET A 69 14.49 0.77 6.97
C MET A 69 15.69 0.27 6.19
N VAL A 70 16.41 1.19 5.55
CA VAL A 70 17.57 0.89 4.71
C VAL A 70 18.79 1.66 5.21
N VAL A 71 19.91 0.98 5.31
CA VAL A 71 21.22 1.54 5.65
C VAL A 71 22.09 1.57 4.42
N VAL A 72 22.70 2.72 4.15
CA VAL A 72 23.54 2.92 2.96
C VAL A 72 24.87 3.51 3.37
N THR A 73 25.97 2.91 2.90
CA THR A 73 27.27 3.57 2.94
C THR A 73 27.75 3.85 1.53
N VAL A 74 28.28 5.04 1.32
CA VAL A 74 28.87 5.45 0.05
C VAL A 74 30.30 5.99 0.25
N PRO A 75 31.20 5.76 -0.70
CA PRO A 75 32.56 6.28 -0.57
C PRO A 75 32.57 7.79 -0.59
N THR A 76 31.73 8.43 -1.42
CA THR A 76 31.64 9.90 -1.57
C THR A 76 30.24 10.31 -2.01
N ILE A 77 29.85 11.52 -1.64
CA ILE A 77 28.59 12.14 -2.08
C ILE A 77 28.74 13.02 -3.32
N LYS A 78 29.92 13.18 -3.83
CA LYS A 78 30.13 14.05 -5.01
C LYS A 78 29.30 13.55 -6.21
N PRO A 79 28.70 14.44 -6.97
CA PRO A 79 28.83 15.90 -7.01
C PRO A 79 27.82 16.67 -6.13
N PHE A 80 27.13 16.03 -5.20
CA PHE A 80 26.18 16.71 -4.32
C PHE A 80 26.91 17.56 -3.28
N GLY A 81 26.25 18.62 -2.81
CA GLY A 81 26.81 19.54 -1.82
C GLY A 81 26.72 19.05 -0.38
N SER A 82 25.80 18.12 -0.09
CA SER A 82 25.57 17.60 1.26
C SER A 82 25.09 16.15 1.27
N ALA A 83 25.31 15.45 2.38
CA ALA A 83 24.79 14.10 2.59
C ALA A 83 23.25 14.06 2.56
N ASN A 84 22.57 15.11 3.03
CA ASN A 84 21.11 15.17 2.99
C ASN A 84 20.58 15.25 1.55
N GLU A 85 21.19 16.05 0.70
CA GLU A 85 20.79 16.15 -0.70
C GLU A 85 21.00 14.83 -1.44
N TYR A 86 22.16 14.18 -1.22
CA TYR A 86 22.43 12.86 -1.78
C TYR A 86 21.44 11.81 -1.30
N ALA A 87 21.19 11.77 0.01
CA ALA A 87 20.25 10.80 0.61
C ALA A 87 18.84 10.98 0.10
N THR A 88 18.37 12.23 -0.07
CA THR A 88 17.05 12.51 -0.62
C THR A 88 16.93 12.01 -2.07
N ALA A 89 17.92 12.31 -2.91
CA ALA A 89 17.93 11.85 -4.30
C ALA A 89 17.98 10.31 -4.40
N LEU A 90 18.71 9.66 -3.50
CA LEU A 90 18.82 8.20 -3.44
C LEU A 90 17.51 7.57 -2.94
N TYR A 91 16.91 8.14 -1.90
CA TYR A 91 15.64 7.72 -1.33
C TYR A 91 14.51 7.73 -2.37
N GLU A 92 14.39 8.83 -3.11
CA GLU A 92 13.42 8.97 -4.20
C GLU A 92 13.69 7.98 -5.34
N LYS A 93 14.95 7.83 -5.75
CA LYS A 93 15.34 6.90 -6.82
C LYS A 93 15.03 5.46 -6.48
N TRP A 94 15.26 5.05 -5.24
CA TRP A 94 15.02 3.67 -4.80
C TRP A 94 13.57 3.40 -4.44
N GLY A 95 12.75 4.45 -4.21
CA GLY A 95 11.34 4.32 -3.86
C GLY A 95 11.12 3.68 -2.49
N ILE A 96 12.00 3.98 -1.53
CA ILE A 96 11.97 3.40 -0.19
C ILE A 96 10.66 3.77 0.52
N GLY A 97 10.02 2.77 1.15
CA GLY A 97 8.78 2.97 1.88
C GLY A 97 7.52 2.86 1.03
N SER A 98 7.61 2.30 -0.17
CA SER A 98 6.56 2.18 -1.20
C SER A 98 5.80 3.48 -1.53
N THR A 99 5.53 3.70 -2.80
CA THR A 99 4.98 4.96 -3.34
C THR A 99 3.62 5.40 -2.78
N GLN A 100 2.91 4.54 -2.05
CA GLN A 100 1.58 4.86 -1.51
C GLN A 100 1.56 5.11 0.01
N GLN A 101 2.54 4.62 0.74
CA GLN A 101 2.50 4.69 2.20
C GLN A 101 3.62 5.51 2.82
N GLU A 102 4.71 5.79 2.10
CA GLU A 102 5.85 6.61 2.55
C GLU A 102 6.35 6.25 3.97
N HIS A 103 6.32 4.94 4.32
CA HIS A 103 6.79 4.40 5.60
C HIS A 103 8.23 3.93 5.48
N GLY A 104 9.10 4.77 4.95
CA GLY A 104 10.50 4.45 4.76
C GLY A 104 11.41 5.25 5.68
N VAL A 105 12.54 4.65 6.03
CA VAL A 105 13.63 5.28 6.76
C VAL A 105 14.93 4.93 6.05
N MET A 106 15.74 5.92 5.71
CA MET A 106 17.08 5.71 5.17
C MET A 106 18.12 6.34 6.08
N VAL A 107 19.15 5.58 6.43
CA VAL A 107 20.34 6.07 7.11
C VAL A 107 21.52 5.99 6.14
N LEU A 108 22.06 7.14 5.75
CA LEU A 108 23.19 7.23 4.82
C LEU A 108 24.44 7.71 5.55
N VAL A 109 25.57 7.10 5.21
CA VAL A 109 26.91 7.55 5.64
C VAL A 109 27.83 7.69 4.44
N ALA A 110 28.40 8.86 4.30
CA ALA A 110 29.47 9.17 3.34
C ALA A 110 30.82 9.07 4.05
N VAL A 111 31.61 8.08 3.67
CA VAL A 111 32.85 7.72 4.39
C VAL A 111 33.93 8.77 4.25
N GLN A 112 34.14 9.28 3.01
CA GLN A 112 35.20 10.27 2.75
C GLN A 112 34.91 11.63 3.39
N GLU A 113 33.66 12.08 3.27
CA GLU A 113 33.25 13.36 3.82
C GLU A 113 32.96 13.31 5.34
N ARG A 114 32.89 12.10 5.90
CA ARG A 114 32.46 11.86 7.29
C ARG A 114 31.15 12.54 7.64
N GLN A 115 30.23 12.47 6.69
CA GLN A 115 28.89 13.03 6.82
C GLN A 115 27.86 11.91 6.86
N ALA A 116 26.79 12.15 7.58
CA ALA A 116 25.64 11.26 7.61
C ALA A 116 24.35 12.02 7.37
N ALA A 117 23.36 11.30 6.90
CA ALA A 117 21.99 11.80 6.73
C ALA A 117 20.98 10.73 7.11
N ILE A 118 19.90 11.14 7.75
CA ILE A 118 18.74 10.30 8.03
C ILE A 118 17.55 10.90 7.28
N THR A 119 17.02 10.15 6.31
CA THR A 119 15.87 10.56 5.52
C THR A 119 14.65 9.74 5.93
N LEU A 120 13.54 10.42 6.15
CA LEU A 120 12.29 9.83 6.60
C LEU A 120 11.20 10.03 5.56
N GLY A 121 10.41 9.00 5.32
CA GLY A 121 9.16 9.11 4.60
C GLY A 121 8.15 9.98 5.35
N ARG A 122 7.23 10.56 4.64
CA ARG A 122 6.29 11.56 5.18
C ARG A 122 5.46 11.02 6.33
N GLN A 123 5.09 9.76 6.28
CA GLN A 123 4.30 9.11 7.33
C GLN A 123 5.12 8.72 8.57
N MET A 124 6.46 8.78 8.49
CA MET A 124 7.32 8.53 9.63
C MET A 124 7.52 9.79 10.49
N LEU A 125 7.29 10.98 9.94
CA LEU A 125 7.51 12.26 10.64
C LEU A 125 6.73 12.44 11.96
N PRO A 126 5.48 11.96 12.09
CA PRO A 126 4.76 12.04 13.37
C PRO A 126 5.34 11.15 14.46
N VAL A 127 6.03 10.06 14.07
CA VAL A 127 6.56 9.04 14.98
C VAL A 127 8.03 9.29 15.29
N ILE A 128 8.82 9.54 14.24
CA ILE A 128 10.24 9.89 14.37
C ILE A 128 10.37 11.39 14.14
N THR A 129 10.31 12.15 15.23
CA THR A 129 10.40 13.61 15.13
C THR A 129 11.82 14.07 14.77
N PRO A 130 11.97 15.27 14.18
CA PRO A 130 13.30 15.83 13.91
C PRO A 130 14.20 15.91 15.15
N THR A 131 13.61 16.06 16.33
CA THR A 131 14.34 16.04 17.60
C THR A 131 14.99 14.69 17.83
N VAL A 132 14.25 13.59 17.63
CA VAL A 132 14.76 12.21 17.77
C VAL A 132 15.87 11.96 16.74
N VAL A 133 15.67 12.36 15.48
CA VAL A 133 16.69 12.23 14.43
C VAL A 133 17.97 12.95 14.81
N ASN A 134 17.87 14.19 15.26
CA ASN A 134 19.03 14.97 15.66
C ASN A 134 19.74 14.39 16.89
N GLN A 135 18.97 13.89 17.84
CA GLN A 135 19.52 13.25 19.04
C GLN A 135 20.28 11.97 18.67
N VAL A 136 19.66 11.06 17.94
CA VAL A 136 20.29 9.80 17.51
C VAL A 136 21.51 10.07 16.63
N GLY A 137 21.43 11.05 15.73
CA GLY A 137 22.54 11.46 14.89
C GLY A 137 23.76 11.91 15.73
N ARG A 138 23.53 12.72 16.76
CA ARG A 138 24.61 13.26 17.60
C ARG A 138 25.15 12.24 18.62
N GLU A 139 24.30 11.42 19.19
CA GLU A 139 24.68 10.51 20.28
C GLU A 139 25.28 9.20 19.76
N SER A 140 24.75 8.68 18.65
CA SER A 140 25.14 7.35 18.16
C SER A 140 25.94 7.39 16.87
N LEU A 141 25.49 8.18 15.89
CA LEU A 141 26.06 8.12 14.54
C LEU A 141 27.32 8.95 14.40
N GLN A 142 27.30 10.20 14.83
CA GLN A 142 28.42 11.12 14.63
C GLN A 142 29.71 10.70 15.34
N PRO A 143 29.69 10.32 16.61
CA PRO A 143 30.91 9.86 17.30
C PRO A 143 31.54 8.64 16.64
N SER A 144 30.71 7.70 16.19
CA SER A 144 31.19 6.48 15.54
C SER A 144 31.79 6.75 14.16
N ILE A 145 31.27 7.73 13.42
CA ILE A 145 31.82 8.19 12.13
C ILE A 145 33.19 8.85 12.35
N GLU A 146 33.32 9.68 13.37
CA GLU A 146 34.60 10.33 13.71
C GLU A 146 35.67 9.35 14.08
N LEU A 147 35.32 8.27 14.79
CA LEU A 147 36.22 7.20 15.18
C LEU A 147 36.47 6.17 14.07
N GLY A 148 35.68 6.20 12.99
CA GLY A 148 35.74 5.21 11.92
C GLY A 148 35.04 3.88 12.23
N HIS A 149 34.26 3.81 13.32
CA HIS A 149 33.50 2.64 13.72
C HIS A 149 32.10 2.64 13.07
N PHE A 150 32.06 2.61 11.73
CA PHE A 150 30.81 2.78 10.96
C PHE A 150 29.77 1.70 11.27
N GLY A 151 30.18 0.44 11.40
CA GLY A 151 29.26 -0.68 11.64
C GLY A 151 28.52 -0.56 12.96
N GLU A 152 29.24 -0.23 14.03
CA GLU A 152 28.68 -0.04 15.37
C GLU A 152 27.75 1.16 15.44
N GLY A 153 28.19 2.32 14.92
CA GLY A 153 27.38 3.53 14.89
C GLY A 153 26.08 3.37 14.10
N LEU A 154 26.14 2.71 12.95
CA LEU A 154 24.96 2.41 12.15
C LEU A 154 24.02 1.45 12.86
N TYR A 155 24.56 0.41 13.53
CA TYR A 155 23.75 -0.53 14.32
C TYR A 155 23.01 0.18 15.46
N LEU A 156 23.71 0.98 16.25
CA LEU A 156 23.11 1.76 17.35
C LEU A 156 22.04 2.72 16.83
N THR A 157 22.32 3.38 15.71
CA THR A 157 21.37 4.29 15.06
C THR A 157 20.11 3.55 14.61
N VAL A 158 20.26 2.39 13.96
CA VAL A 158 19.13 1.57 13.48
C VAL A 158 18.29 1.09 14.66
N VAL A 159 18.91 0.60 15.74
CA VAL A 159 18.20 0.17 16.94
C VAL A 159 17.43 1.33 17.59
N ALA A 160 18.07 2.50 17.71
CA ALA A 160 17.45 3.68 18.29
C ALA A 160 16.24 4.18 17.45
N LEU A 161 16.33 4.13 16.13
CA LEU A 161 15.22 4.51 15.23
C LEU A 161 14.14 3.43 15.12
N ALA A 162 14.50 2.16 15.28
CA ALA A 162 13.53 1.06 15.22
C ALA A 162 12.55 1.10 16.40
N SER A 163 12.96 1.58 17.56
CA SER A 163 12.11 1.67 18.75
C SER A 163 10.86 2.54 18.52
N PRO A 164 10.97 3.82 18.18
CA PRO A 164 9.80 4.65 17.84
C PRO A 164 9.09 4.19 16.58
N ALA A 165 9.81 3.65 15.59
CA ALA A 165 9.22 3.15 14.36
C ALA A 165 8.25 1.97 14.59
N GLN A 166 8.38 1.22 15.68
CA GLN A 166 7.45 0.16 16.05
C GLN A 166 6.07 0.70 16.49
N GLU A 167 5.97 1.95 16.88
CA GLU A 167 4.69 2.58 17.25
C GLU A 167 3.77 2.81 16.05
N VAL A 168 4.29 2.80 14.83
CA VAL A 168 3.51 2.90 13.58
C VAL A 168 2.53 1.73 13.40
N ARG A 169 2.68 0.67 14.15
CA ARG A 169 1.94 -0.59 14.07
C ARG A 169 0.41 -0.47 14.05
N VAL A 170 -0.14 0.60 14.58
CA VAL A 170 -1.60 0.69 14.82
C VAL A 170 -2.37 1.23 13.60
N GLY A 171 -1.71 1.93 12.67
CA GLY A 171 -2.37 2.55 11.51
C GLY A 171 -2.46 1.65 10.27
N ILE A 172 -1.62 0.63 10.16
CA ILE A 172 -1.43 -0.10 8.90
C ILE A 172 -2.48 -1.19 8.68
N ILE A 173 -3.11 -1.71 9.73
CA ILE A 173 -4.13 -2.77 9.61
C ILE A 173 -5.50 -2.21 9.24
N ALA A 174 -5.74 -0.94 9.42
CA ALA A 174 -6.85 -0.27 8.77
C ALA A 174 -6.49 -0.02 7.30
N LYS A 175 -6.36 -1.12 6.54
CA LYS A 175 -6.47 -1.06 5.08
C LYS A 175 -7.81 -0.37 4.85
N THR A 176 -7.75 0.92 4.63
CA THR A 176 -8.92 1.73 4.33
C THR A 176 -9.46 1.13 3.04
N TYR A 177 -10.42 0.22 3.17
CA TYR A 177 -11.21 -0.19 2.02
C TYR A 177 -11.67 1.11 1.41
N SER A 178 -11.19 1.40 0.21
CA SER A 178 -11.51 2.65 -0.45
C SER A 178 -13.02 2.83 -0.29
N LYS A 179 -13.47 4.02 0.09
CA LYS A 179 -14.91 4.30 0.26
C LYS A 179 -15.68 3.83 -0.97
N ALA A 180 -15.05 3.86 -2.15
CA ALA A 180 -15.56 3.30 -3.39
C ALA A 180 -15.83 1.79 -3.31
N PHE A 181 -14.98 1.00 -2.65
CA PHE A 181 -15.22 -0.45 -2.47
C PHE A 181 -16.39 -0.70 -1.51
N ALA A 182 -16.47 0.05 -0.42
CA ALA A 182 -17.59 -0.04 0.53
C ALA A 182 -18.91 0.37 -0.12
N PHE A 183 -18.93 1.42 -0.93
CA PHE A 183 -20.09 1.81 -1.72
C PHE A 183 -20.42 0.76 -2.78
N GLY A 184 -19.44 0.22 -3.47
CA GLY A 184 -19.64 -0.85 -4.45
C GLY A 184 -20.26 -2.10 -3.82
N LEU A 185 -19.78 -2.51 -2.64
CA LEU A 185 -20.32 -3.63 -1.90
C LEU A 185 -21.78 -3.36 -1.44
N ALA A 186 -22.06 -2.16 -0.95
CA ALA A 186 -23.41 -1.77 -0.54
C ALA A 186 -24.40 -1.78 -1.71
N ILE A 187 -24.00 -1.27 -2.88
CA ILE A 187 -24.81 -1.30 -4.10
C ILE A 187 -25.04 -2.74 -4.54
N PHE A 188 -24.00 -3.58 -4.53
CA PHE A 188 -24.13 -5.00 -4.88
C PHE A 188 -25.10 -5.73 -3.96
N CYS A 189 -24.96 -5.56 -2.64
CA CYS A 189 -25.88 -6.14 -1.67
C CYS A 189 -27.33 -5.65 -1.88
N SER A 190 -27.51 -4.36 -2.21
CA SER A 190 -28.83 -3.80 -2.49
C SER A 190 -29.47 -4.41 -3.75
N ILE A 191 -28.69 -4.61 -4.81
CA ILE A 191 -29.18 -5.25 -6.05
C ILE A 191 -29.57 -6.70 -5.77
N VAL A 192 -28.75 -7.44 -5.02
CA VAL A 192 -29.05 -8.84 -4.63
C VAL A 192 -30.31 -8.90 -3.78
N ALA A 193 -30.48 -8.01 -2.81
CA ALA A 193 -31.69 -7.96 -1.98
C ALA A 193 -32.94 -7.63 -2.79
N LEU A 194 -32.87 -6.66 -3.72
CA LEU A 194 -33.97 -6.31 -4.59
C LEU A 194 -34.32 -7.44 -5.57
N SER A 195 -33.34 -8.12 -6.13
CA SER A 195 -33.57 -9.26 -7.02
C SER A 195 -34.19 -10.43 -6.26
N PHE A 196 -33.76 -10.68 -5.04
CA PHE A 196 -34.34 -11.71 -4.17
C PHE A 196 -35.79 -11.36 -3.76
N PHE A 197 -36.01 -10.09 -3.40
CA PHE A 197 -37.37 -9.61 -3.11
C PHE A 197 -38.28 -9.75 -4.32
N TRP A 198 -37.82 -9.36 -5.52
CA TRP A 198 -38.58 -9.52 -6.76
C TRP A 198 -38.87 -10.98 -7.10
N TRP A 199 -37.87 -11.88 -6.85
CA TRP A 199 -38.04 -13.32 -7.03
C TRP A 199 -39.12 -13.90 -6.10
N ILE A 200 -39.15 -13.52 -4.82
CA ILE A 200 -40.17 -13.95 -3.87
C ILE A 200 -41.54 -13.35 -4.17
N THR A 201 -41.58 -12.12 -4.71
CA THR A 201 -42.85 -11.44 -5.00
C THR A 201 -43.44 -11.80 -6.37
N ARG A 202 -42.75 -12.59 -7.20
CA ARG A 202 -43.31 -13.06 -8.46
C ARG A 202 -44.59 -13.86 -8.21
N PRO A 203 -45.70 -13.52 -8.84
CA PRO A 203 -46.99 -14.21 -8.67
C PRO A 203 -46.89 -15.69 -9.04
N ASP A 204 -46.04 -16.05 -10.01
CA ASP A 204 -45.87 -17.43 -10.47
C ASP A 204 -45.23 -18.35 -9.42
N LEU A 205 -44.47 -17.80 -8.50
CA LEU A 205 -43.86 -18.57 -7.40
C LEU A 205 -44.75 -18.63 -6.17
N ARG A 206 -45.80 -17.78 -6.10
CA ARG A 206 -46.72 -17.79 -4.98
C ARG A 206 -47.81 -18.87 -5.11
N HIS A 207 -47.98 -19.50 -6.29
CA HIS A 207 -48.95 -20.53 -6.53
C HIS A 207 -48.31 -21.73 -7.19
N PRO A 208 -47.47 -22.46 -6.46
CA PRO A 208 -47.04 -23.79 -6.94
C PRO A 208 -48.20 -24.76 -7.06
N TYR A 209 -49.31 -24.45 -6.42
CA TYR A 209 -50.53 -25.18 -6.55
C TYR A 209 -51.57 -24.38 -7.31
N LYS A 210 -51.89 -24.71 -8.57
CA LYS A 210 -53.19 -24.40 -9.10
C LYS A 210 -54.18 -24.86 -8.05
N ARG A 211 -55.00 -23.93 -7.55
CA ARG A 211 -56.06 -24.22 -6.61
C ARG A 211 -56.88 -25.37 -7.19
N ILE A 212 -56.67 -26.54 -6.64
CA ILE A 212 -57.41 -27.72 -7.03
C ILE A 212 -58.85 -27.39 -6.77
N GLN A 213 -59.67 -27.55 -7.79
CA GLN A 213 -61.08 -27.23 -7.68
C GLN A 213 -61.69 -28.05 -6.55
N LYS A 214 -62.43 -27.35 -5.73
CA LYS A 214 -63.07 -27.95 -4.55
C LYS A 214 -63.96 -29.11 -4.98
N GLY A 215 -63.62 -30.28 -4.61
CA GLY A 215 -64.36 -31.49 -4.94
C GLY A 215 -63.60 -32.49 -5.79
N GLU A 216 -62.59 -32.09 -6.52
CA GLU A 216 -61.84 -33.05 -7.34
C GLU A 216 -60.68 -33.71 -6.61
N TYR A 217 -60.36 -33.18 -5.44
CA TYR A 217 -59.14 -33.62 -4.76
C TYR A 217 -59.38 -34.54 -3.56
N TRP A 218 -60.46 -34.31 -2.82
CA TRP A 218 -60.70 -35.08 -1.62
C TRP A 218 -62.07 -35.76 -1.63
N GLY A 219 -62.04 -37.08 -1.69
CA GLY A 219 -63.13 -37.87 -1.22
C GLY A 219 -64.40 -37.96 -2.06
N THR A 220 -64.38 -37.44 -3.28
CA THR A 220 -65.57 -37.58 -4.16
C THR A 220 -65.67 -38.94 -4.84
N GLY A 221 -64.69 -39.80 -4.63
CA GLY A 221 -64.74 -41.15 -5.14
C GLY A 221 -64.57 -41.33 -6.64
N GLN A 222 -64.47 -40.23 -7.38
CA GLN A 222 -64.28 -40.25 -8.84
C GLN A 222 -62.85 -39.92 -9.21
N GLY A 223 -61.92 -40.83 -8.98
CA GLY A 223 -60.55 -40.69 -9.44
C GLY A 223 -59.67 -39.74 -8.63
N GLY A 224 -60.20 -39.15 -7.60
CA GLY A 224 -59.37 -38.37 -6.66
C GLY A 224 -58.57 -39.29 -5.73
N TYR A 225 -57.45 -38.82 -5.37
CA TYR A 225 -56.56 -39.52 -4.45
C TYR A 225 -57.21 -39.90 -3.13
N GLY A 226 -58.21 -39.16 -2.71
CA GLY A 226 -58.99 -39.47 -1.53
C GLY A 226 -59.94 -40.64 -1.65
N GLY A 227 -60.41 -40.95 -2.85
CA GLY A 227 -61.30 -42.12 -3.06
C GLY A 227 -60.54 -43.42 -2.87
N ASN A 228 -59.39 -43.54 -3.38
CA ASN A 228 -58.54 -44.71 -3.15
C ASN A 228 -57.89 -44.72 -1.75
N PHE A 229 -57.82 -43.60 -1.14
CA PHE A 229 -57.34 -43.46 0.25
C PHE A 229 -58.46 -43.68 1.29
N GLY A 230 -59.69 -43.74 0.81
CA GLY A 230 -60.77 -44.17 1.67
C GLY A 230 -60.54 -45.56 2.26
N GLY A 231 -59.77 -46.37 1.54
CA GLY A 231 -59.28 -47.62 2.07
C GLY A 231 -58.24 -47.45 3.19
N PHE A 232 -57.59 -46.34 3.18
CA PHE A 232 -56.57 -46.06 4.19
C PHE A 232 -57.15 -45.55 5.51
N GLY A 233 -58.22 -44.84 5.45
CA GLY A 233 -58.82 -44.23 6.64
C GLY A 233 -60.04 -44.95 7.17
N GLY A 234 -60.77 -45.62 6.33
CA GLY A 234 -62.10 -46.09 6.70
C GLY A 234 -62.21 -47.58 7.05
N GLY A 235 -61.43 -48.31 6.37
CA GLY A 235 -61.71 -49.75 6.48
C GLY A 235 -61.02 -50.47 7.58
N THR A 236 -59.96 -49.94 8.02
CA THR A 236 -59.06 -50.69 8.92
C THR A 236 -58.89 -50.10 10.29
N SER A 237 -59.35 -48.93 10.44
CA SER A 237 -59.11 -48.21 11.68
C SER A 237 -59.84 -48.74 12.89
N GLY A 238 -60.80 -49.58 12.68
CA GLY A 238 -61.53 -50.17 13.80
C GLY A 238 -61.03 -51.53 14.24
N GLU A 239 -60.42 -52.26 13.37
CA GLU A 239 -60.17 -53.65 13.63
C GLU A 239 -58.69 -54.07 13.72
N GLY A 240 -57.80 -53.19 13.26
CA GLY A 240 -56.39 -53.54 13.26
C GLY A 240 -55.64 -53.31 14.56
N TRP A 241 -56.25 -52.74 15.54
CA TRP A 241 -55.57 -52.36 16.78
C TRP A 241 -56.27 -52.90 18.02
N ARG A 242 -56.42 -54.16 18.04
CA ARG A 242 -56.69 -54.90 19.27
C ARG A 242 -55.57 -55.87 19.55
#